data_48035127d7bc1fd78ce3bca0175f236f
#
_entry.id   48035127d7bc1fd78ce3bca0175f236f
#
_cell.length_a   1.000
_cell.length_b   1.000
_cell.length_c   1.000
_cell.angle_alpha   90.00
_cell.angle_beta   90.00
_cell.angle_gamma   90.00
#
_symmetry.space_group_name_H-M   'P 1'
#
loop_
_entity.id
_entity.type
_entity.pdbx_description
1 polymer ?
#
loop_
_entity_poly.entity_id
_entity_poly.type
_entity_poly.pdbx_seq_one_letter_code
_entity_poly.pdbx_strand_id
1 'polypeptide(L)'
;MKNTFGGSVAVTLFGESHGEMIGAVIDGLAPGIVIDEDFIRHQLSLRRPQGKISTARVEADEFSIVSGVFEGKTTGTPLCILIPNTNTRSGDYTPNIPRPGHADFAAECKYNGYQDPRGGGHFSGRITAALVAAGAIAISALRQKGILIGTHISRLSNIVDRSFENYEADLEALSDLTFPVLDAASGAAMREEIENAASDGDSVGGILETAVIGIPTGVGEPWFDSVESVLSHALFSIPAIKGVEFGAGFAFAKMRGSEANDAFRMQNGCIVTTTNNNGGINGGITNGMPIIFRCAVKPTPSIFQEQDSVDMKAKENVTLKLSGRHDPAIIHRARVVVDSITALALCDLLALRFGTDFLK
;
A
#
# COMPACT_ATOMS: atom_id res chain seq x y z
N MET A 1 9.80 -19.89 1.21
CA MET A 1 8.80 -18.81 1.43
C MET A 1 9.55 -17.51 1.57
N LYS A 2 9.07 -16.42 0.95
CA LYS A 2 9.80 -15.14 0.93
C LYS A 2 8.91 -14.05 1.52
N ASN A 3 9.27 -13.56 2.71
CA ASN A 3 8.63 -12.42 3.38
C ASN A 3 9.55 -11.19 3.41
N THR A 4 10.57 -11.19 2.54
CA THR A 4 11.54 -10.11 2.38
C THR A 4 11.44 -9.56 0.96
N PHE A 5 11.35 -8.25 0.83
CA PHE A 5 11.37 -7.49 -0.41
C PHE A 5 12.57 -6.54 -0.40
N GLY A 6 13.13 -6.26 -1.58
CA GLY A 6 14.27 -5.36 -1.78
C GLY A 6 15.61 -6.09 -1.84
N GLY A 7 16.62 -5.40 -2.31
CA GLY A 7 18.01 -5.86 -2.48
C GLY A 7 18.99 -5.02 -1.68
N SER A 8 19.15 -3.74 -2.04
CA SER A 8 20.04 -2.80 -1.34
C SER A 8 19.39 -2.27 -0.07
N VAL A 9 18.09 -1.94 -0.12
CA VAL A 9 17.25 -1.65 1.04
C VAL A 9 16.18 -2.72 1.09
N ALA A 10 16.27 -3.62 2.07
CA ALA A 10 15.36 -4.75 2.19
C ALA A 10 14.45 -4.62 3.40
N VAL A 11 13.18 -5.00 3.23
CA VAL A 11 12.21 -5.07 4.33
C VAL A 11 11.71 -6.50 4.50
N THR A 12 11.74 -7.01 5.73
CA THR A 12 11.15 -8.30 6.10
C THR A 12 9.96 -8.05 7.02
N LEU A 13 8.79 -8.59 6.65
CA LEU A 13 7.58 -8.53 7.48
C LEU A 13 7.36 -9.87 8.18
N PHE A 14 6.92 -9.83 9.45
CA PHE A 14 6.63 -11.02 10.25
C PHE A 14 5.47 -10.82 11.21
N GLY A 15 4.97 -11.93 11.74
CA GLY A 15 3.86 -12.01 12.69
C GLY A 15 2.53 -12.39 12.05
N GLU A 16 1.54 -12.65 12.89
CA GLU A 16 0.18 -13.03 12.55
C GLU A 16 -0.83 -12.11 13.25
N SER A 17 -2.04 -11.99 12.68
CA SER A 17 -3.10 -11.10 13.19
C SER A 17 -3.44 -11.31 14.66
N HIS A 18 -3.39 -12.55 15.13
CA HIS A 18 -3.70 -12.96 16.50
C HIS A 18 -2.49 -13.56 17.24
N GLY A 19 -1.28 -13.42 16.69
CA GLY A 19 -0.03 -13.63 17.41
C GLY A 19 0.22 -12.52 18.44
N GLU A 20 1.26 -12.66 19.21
CA GLU A 20 1.63 -11.65 20.25
C GLU A 20 1.98 -10.31 19.61
N MET A 21 2.75 -10.33 18.54
CA MET A 21 3.27 -9.15 17.85
C MET A 21 3.30 -9.33 16.34
N ILE A 22 3.30 -8.21 15.65
CA ILE A 22 3.72 -8.09 14.26
C ILE A 22 4.94 -7.18 14.20
N GLY A 23 5.73 -7.26 13.14
CA GLY A 23 6.90 -6.38 13.03
C GLY A 23 7.48 -6.33 11.64
N ALA A 24 8.47 -5.44 11.52
CA ALA A 24 9.28 -5.27 10.33
C ALA A 24 10.76 -5.19 10.69
N VAL A 25 11.61 -5.79 9.88
CA VAL A 25 13.05 -5.55 9.88
C VAL A 25 13.42 -4.86 8.59
N ILE A 26 14.12 -3.72 8.67
CA ILE A 26 14.66 -3.00 7.53
C ILE A 26 16.18 -3.14 7.57
N ASP A 27 16.79 -3.60 6.50
CA ASP A 27 18.23 -3.68 6.33
C ASP A 27 18.68 -2.82 5.15
N GLY A 28 19.92 -2.31 5.19
CA GLY A 28 20.48 -1.50 4.12
C GLY A 28 20.14 0.00 4.17
N LEU A 29 19.49 0.51 5.23
CA LEU A 29 19.35 1.95 5.42
C LEU A 29 20.70 2.61 5.70
N ALA A 30 20.92 3.81 5.14
CA ALA A 30 22.09 4.61 5.46
C ALA A 30 22.16 4.94 6.96
N PRO A 31 23.36 4.99 7.58
CA PRO A 31 23.51 5.51 8.93
C PRO A 31 23.24 7.02 8.96
N GLY A 32 22.57 7.50 10.02
CA GLY A 32 22.33 8.93 10.25
C GLY A 32 20.98 9.46 9.77
N ILE A 33 20.09 8.64 9.20
CA ILE A 33 18.70 9.03 8.91
C ILE A 33 18.00 9.31 10.25
N VAL A 34 17.40 10.49 10.37
CA VAL A 34 16.64 10.90 11.57
C VAL A 34 15.35 10.07 11.65
N ILE A 35 15.10 9.49 12.82
CA ILE A 35 13.86 8.79 13.12
C ILE A 35 12.87 9.78 13.75
N ASP A 36 11.85 10.14 12.98
CA ASP A 36 10.73 10.95 13.44
C ASP A 36 9.59 10.03 13.91
N GLU A 37 9.57 9.72 15.21
CA GLU A 37 8.54 8.85 15.79
C GLU A 37 7.15 9.46 15.71
N ASP A 38 7.00 10.78 15.75
CA ASP A 38 5.71 11.44 15.65
C ASP A 38 5.16 11.31 14.22
N PHE A 39 6.02 11.40 13.22
CA PHE A 39 5.64 11.11 11.84
C PHE A 39 5.24 9.64 11.65
N ILE A 40 5.95 8.69 12.28
CA ILE A 40 5.56 7.27 12.26
C ILE A 40 4.18 7.10 12.91
N ARG A 41 3.91 7.69 14.08
CA ARG A 41 2.59 7.67 14.74
C ARG A 41 1.50 8.27 13.86
N HIS A 42 1.81 9.37 13.20
CA HIS A 42 0.89 10.00 12.26
C HIS A 42 0.52 9.07 11.10
N GLN A 43 1.49 8.48 10.42
CA GLN A 43 1.24 7.53 9.32
C GLN A 43 0.43 6.30 9.78
N LEU A 44 0.72 5.76 10.96
CA LEU A 44 -0.07 4.69 11.56
C LEU A 44 -1.50 5.14 11.86
N SER A 45 -1.72 6.40 12.27
CA SER A 45 -3.06 6.94 12.54
C SER A 45 -3.93 7.00 11.28
N LEU A 46 -3.36 7.32 10.13
CA LEU A 46 -4.05 7.36 8.83
C LEU A 46 -4.56 5.98 8.38
N ARG A 47 -3.94 4.90 8.89
CA ARG A 47 -4.35 3.51 8.63
C ARG A 47 -5.51 3.07 9.53
N ARG A 48 -5.80 3.78 10.63
CA ARG A 48 -6.82 3.39 11.61
C ARG A 48 -8.23 3.47 11.03
N PRO A 49 -9.15 2.61 11.51
CA PRO A 49 -10.56 2.67 11.14
C PRO A 49 -11.18 4.02 11.49
N GLN A 50 -12.15 4.46 10.70
CA GLN A 50 -12.80 5.75 10.86
C GLN A 50 -14.31 5.68 10.72
N GLY A 51 -14.99 6.03 11.81
CA GLY A 51 -16.45 6.22 11.81
C GLY A 51 -17.23 5.01 11.28
N LYS A 52 -18.34 5.29 10.59
CA LYS A 52 -19.26 4.28 10.06
C LYS A 52 -18.77 3.56 8.82
N ILE A 53 -17.79 4.13 8.09
CA ILE A 53 -17.26 3.58 6.85
C ILE A 53 -16.13 2.54 7.07
N SER A 54 -15.84 2.20 8.33
CA SER A 54 -14.76 1.27 8.70
C SER A 54 -15.20 0.31 9.79
N THR A 55 -14.41 -0.75 9.97
CA THR A 55 -14.60 -1.71 11.06
C THR A 55 -14.54 -1.06 12.45
N ALA A 56 -15.27 -1.61 13.41
CA ALA A 56 -15.18 -1.21 14.82
C ALA A 56 -13.91 -1.73 15.55
N ARG A 57 -13.02 -2.48 14.86
CA ARG A 57 -11.76 -2.93 15.45
C ARG A 57 -10.75 -1.78 15.43
N VAL A 58 -10.43 -1.26 16.59
CA VAL A 58 -9.40 -0.23 16.78
C VAL A 58 -8.20 -0.83 17.51
N GLU A 59 -7.01 -0.64 16.96
CA GLU A 59 -5.73 -0.94 17.58
C GLU A 59 -4.98 0.38 17.83
N ALA A 60 -4.27 0.47 18.94
CA ALA A 60 -3.48 1.66 19.25
C ALA A 60 -2.27 1.81 18.32
N ASP A 61 -1.78 0.69 17.77
CA ASP A 61 -0.59 0.59 16.93
C ASP A 61 0.66 1.21 17.59
N GLU A 62 0.75 1.06 18.94
CA GLU A 62 1.96 1.44 19.67
C GLU A 62 3.13 0.59 19.16
N PHE A 63 4.25 1.24 18.89
CA PHE A 63 5.42 0.54 18.36
C PHE A 63 6.65 0.74 19.22
N SER A 64 7.61 -0.16 19.08
CA SER A 64 8.94 -0.06 19.66
C SER A 64 9.99 -0.32 18.60
N ILE A 65 11.03 0.50 18.56
CA ILE A 65 12.21 0.24 17.74
C ILE A 65 13.26 -0.39 18.67
N VAL A 66 13.59 -1.65 18.44
CA VAL A 66 14.42 -2.44 19.36
C VAL A 66 15.85 -2.65 18.86
N SER A 67 16.15 -2.25 17.62
CA SER A 67 17.47 -2.34 17.00
C SER A 67 17.60 -1.29 15.88
N GLY A 68 18.85 -0.96 15.52
CA GLY A 68 19.18 -0.15 14.35
C GLY A 68 19.07 1.36 14.55
N VAL A 69 18.85 1.84 15.78
CA VAL A 69 18.74 3.27 16.11
C VAL A 69 19.59 3.60 17.34
N PHE A 70 20.32 4.70 17.27
CA PHE A 70 21.07 5.30 18.37
C PHE A 70 20.92 6.83 18.34
N GLU A 71 20.59 7.44 19.46
CA GLU A 71 20.36 8.89 19.60
C GLU A 71 19.39 9.44 18.53
N GLY A 72 18.28 8.71 18.27
CA GLY A 72 17.25 9.13 17.30
C GLY A 72 17.66 9.04 15.83
N LYS A 73 18.75 8.36 15.49
CA LYS A 73 19.22 8.18 14.12
C LYS A 73 19.52 6.72 13.80
N THR A 74 19.36 6.34 12.53
CA THR A 74 19.76 5.01 12.07
C THR A 74 21.25 4.77 12.25
N THR A 75 21.62 3.55 12.59
CA THR A 75 23.02 3.14 12.76
C THR A 75 23.64 2.50 11.51
N GLY A 76 22.80 2.18 10.51
CA GLY A 76 23.20 1.38 9.35
C GLY A 76 23.17 -0.14 9.60
N THR A 77 22.87 -0.58 10.82
CA THR A 77 22.60 -1.99 11.14
C THR A 77 21.10 -2.27 11.00
N PRO A 78 20.66 -3.56 10.96
CA PRO A 78 19.24 -3.88 10.79
C PRO A 78 18.35 -3.18 11.83
N LEU A 79 17.36 -2.42 11.33
CA LEU A 79 16.38 -1.71 12.14
C LEU A 79 15.16 -2.62 12.33
N CYS A 80 14.79 -2.88 13.59
CA CYS A 80 13.67 -3.74 13.94
C CYS A 80 12.57 -2.97 14.65
N ILE A 81 11.35 -3.04 14.09
CA ILE A 81 10.12 -2.43 14.65
C ILE A 81 9.20 -3.55 15.11
N LEU A 82 8.67 -3.43 16.32
CA LEU A 82 7.69 -4.34 16.92
C LEU A 82 6.39 -3.58 17.24
N ILE A 83 5.25 -4.20 16.95
CA ILE A 83 3.91 -3.67 17.25
C ILE A 83 3.10 -4.79 17.92
N PRO A 84 2.69 -4.66 19.19
CA PRO A 84 1.90 -5.67 19.89
C PRO A 84 0.46 -5.73 19.33
N ASN A 85 -0.14 -6.92 19.37
CA ASN A 85 -1.55 -7.13 19.09
C ASN A 85 -2.34 -7.09 20.40
N THR A 86 -3.20 -6.09 20.58
CA THR A 86 -3.92 -5.86 21.84
C THR A 86 -5.42 -6.13 21.77
N ASN A 87 -6.02 -6.14 20.57
CA ASN A 87 -7.47 -6.32 20.36
C ASN A 87 -7.77 -7.54 19.48
N THR A 88 -7.52 -8.74 19.99
CA THR A 88 -7.75 -10.00 19.30
C THR A 88 -9.02 -10.69 19.79
N ARG A 89 -9.92 -11.15 18.87
CA ARG A 89 -11.12 -11.94 19.16
C ARG A 89 -11.11 -13.19 18.29
N SER A 90 -10.63 -14.29 18.84
CA SER A 90 -10.43 -15.54 18.07
C SER A 90 -11.70 -16.36 17.87
N GLY A 91 -12.79 -16.08 18.58
CA GLY A 91 -14.05 -16.84 18.52
C GLY A 91 -14.94 -16.58 17.28
N ASP A 92 -14.62 -15.54 16.50
CA ASP A 92 -15.47 -15.10 15.37
C ASP A 92 -15.21 -15.88 14.06
N TYR A 93 -14.32 -16.89 14.07
CA TYR A 93 -13.86 -17.58 12.87
C TYR A 93 -14.16 -19.07 12.90
N THR A 94 -14.61 -19.62 11.76
CA THR A 94 -14.85 -21.07 11.56
C THR A 94 -13.71 -21.66 10.71
N PRO A 95 -12.68 -22.28 11.31
CA PRO A 95 -11.43 -22.63 10.63
C PRO A 95 -11.58 -23.54 9.40
N ASN A 96 -12.60 -24.40 9.38
CA ASN A 96 -12.79 -25.37 8.30
C ASN A 96 -13.62 -24.85 7.12
N ILE A 97 -14.22 -23.67 7.23
CA ILE A 97 -15.07 -23.07 6.20
C ILE A 97 -14.38 -21.85 5.64
N PRO A 98 -13.74 -21.94 4.45
CA PRO A 98 -13.00 -20.82 3.88
C PRO A 98 -13.95 -19.72 3.41
N ARG A 99 -13.59 -18.47 3.68
CA ARG A 99 -14.33 -17.31 3.17
C ARG A 99 -14.10 -17.15 1.67
N PRO A 100 -15.15 -17.03 0.86
CA PRO A 100 -15.02 -16.75 -0.56
C PRO A 100 -14.18 -15.50 -0.81
N GLY A 101 -13.27 -15.56 -1.78
CA GLY A 101 -12.38 -14.43 -2.13
C GLY A 101 -11.29 -14.10 -1.11
N HIS A 102 -11.22 -14.79 0.05
CA HIS A 102 -10.13 -14.69 1.02
C HIS A 102 -9.01 -15.70 0.74
N ALA A 103 -7.89 -15.58 1.46
CA ALA A 103 -6.75 -16.50 1.32
C ALA A 103 -6.92 -17.84 2.05
N ASP A 104 -8.00 -18.05 2.80
CA ASP A 104 -8.17 -19.17 3.75
C ASP A 104 -7.85 -20.54 3.13
N PHE A 105 -8.48 -20.87 1.99
CA PHE A 105 -8.25 -22.14 1.31
C PHE A 105 -6.84 -22.24 0.72
N ALA A 106 -6.36 -21.18 0.08
CA ALA A 106 -5.02 -21.18 -0.51
C ALA A 106 -3.93 -21.29 0.57
N ALA A 107 -4.14 -20.68 1.73
CA ALA A 107 -3.25 -20.78 2.88
C ALA A 107 -3.24 -22.19 3.46
N GLU A 108 -4.41 -22.80 3.63
CA GLU A 108 -4.54 -24.20 4.10
C GLU A 108 -3.71 -25.15 3.22
N CYS A 109 -3.86 -25.03 1.91
CA CYS A 109 -3.12 -25.86 0.96
C CYS A 109 -1.60 -25.56 0.98
N LYS A 110 -1.22 -24.27 1.01
CA LYS A 110 0.19 -23.87 0.94
C LYS A 110 0.98 -24.28 2.17
N TYR A 111 0.37 -24.17 3.34
CA TYR A 111 1.03 -24.41 4.63
C TYR A 111 0.64 -25.77 5.25
N ASN A 112 -0.06 -26.63 4.48
CA ASN A 112 -0.49 -27.96 4.92
C ASN A 112 -1.25 -27.94 6.26
N GLY A 113 -2.10 -26.91 6.46
CA GLY A 113 -2.90 -26.75 7.66
C GLY A 113 -2.16 -26.24 8.90
N TYR A 114 -0.88 -25.83 8.78
CA TYR A 114 -0.08 -25.35 9.91
C TYR A 114 -0.05 -23.83 10.05
N GLN A 115 -0.73 -23.08 9.19
CA GLN A 115 -0.88 -21.63 9.37
C GLN A 115 -1.76 -21.28 10.57
N ASP A 116 -1.58 -20.11 11.17
CA ASP A 116 -2.54 -19.57 12.12
C ASP A 116 -3.77 -19.02 11.36
N PRO A 117 -4.96 -19.65 11.43
CA PRO A 117 -6.14 -19.20 10.71
C PRO A 117 -6.84 -18.00 11.37
N ARG A 118 -6.50 -17.68 12.63
CA ARG A 118 -7.20 -16.68 13.43
C ARG A 118 -7.01 -15.28 12.84
N GLY A 119 -8.11 -14.59 12.55
CA GLY A 119 -8.09 -13.23 11.99
C GLY A 119 -7.43 -13.12 10.61
N GLY A 120 -7.28 -14.25 9.89
CA GLY A 120 -6.57 -14.33 8.61
C GLY A 120 -5.05 -14.47 8.74
N GLY A 121 -4.54 -14.67 9.96
CA GLY A 121 -3.12 -14.96 10.24
C GLY A 121 -2.16 -13.95 9.62
N HIS A 122 -1.16 -14.46 8.90
CA HIS A 122 -0.18 -13.65 8.17
C HIS A 122 -0.75 -12.97 6.91
N PHE A 123 -1.94 -13.40 6.41
CA PHE A 123 -2.63 -12.78 5.28
C PHE A 123 -3.53 -11.60 5.67
N SER A 124 -3.58 -11.30 6.97
CA SER A 124 -4.40 -10.20 7.49
C SER A 124 -3.86 -8.84 7.10
N GLY A 125 -4.76 -7.89 6.82
CA GLY A 125 -4.41 -6.47 6.70
C GLY A 125 -3.74 -5.88 7.96
N ARG A 126 -3.78 -6.59 9.11
CA ARG A 126 -3.08 -6.19 10.34
C ARG A 126 -1.58 -6.03 10.13
N ILE A 127 -0.96 -6.92 9.35
CA ILE A 127 0.48 -6.91 9.10
C ILE A 127 0.94 -5.61 8.42
N THR A 128 0.05 -4.95 7.69
CA THR A 128 0.38 -3.67 7.04
C THR A 128 0.71 -2.54 8.03
N ALA A 129 0.40 -2.67 9.33
CA ALA A 129 0.85 -1.69 10.31
C ALA A 129 2.38 -1.67 10.45
N ALA A 130 3.02 -2.84 10.47
CA ALA A 130 4.48 -2.93 10.48
C ALA A 130 5.10 -2.36 9.20
N LEU A 131 4.45 -2.62 8.04
CA LEU A 131 4.87 -2.05 6.75
C LEU A 131 4.77 -0.52 6.75
N VAL A 132 3.68 0.04 7.30
CA VAL A 132 3.49 1.50 7.38
C VAL A 132 4.52 2.15 8.31
N ALA A 133 4.81 1.54 9.46
CA ALA A 133 5.84 2.04 10.36
C ALA A 133 7.23 2.06 9.68
N ALA A 134 7.58 0.99 8.96
CA ALA A 134 8.81 0.91 8.18
C ALA A 134 8.83 1.92 7.02
N GLY A 135 7.71 2.03 6.29
CA GLY A 135 7.54 2.96 5.18
C GLY A 135 7.60 4.42 5.59
N ALA A 136 7.14 4.77 6.79
CA ALA A 136 7.25 6.14 7.31
C ALA A 136 8.70 6.61 7.41
N ILE A 137 9.62 5.73 7.82
CA ILE A 137 11.06 6.02 7.85
C ILE A 137 11.58 6.28 6.42
N ALA A 138 11.18 5.44 5.47
CA ALA A 138 11.55 5.60 4.06
C ALA A 138 10.99 6.91 3.46
N ILE A 139 9.71 7.24 3.72
CA ILE A 139 9.08 8.49 3.30
C ILE A 139 9.84 9.69 3.87
N SER A 140 10.22 9.65 5.16
CA SER A 140 10.98 10.72 5.80
C SER A 140 12.35 10.93 5.14
N ALA A 141 13.07 9.85 4.82
CA ALA A 141 14.35 9.92 4.11
C ALA A 141 14.20 10.50 2.70
N LEU A 142 13.18 10.07 1.94
CA LEU A 142 12.90 10.58 0.59
C LEU A 142 12.50 12.06 0.59
N ARG A 143 11.69 12.50 1.56
CA ARG A 143 11.31 13.92 1.72
C ARG A 143 12.52 14.82 1.91
N GLN A 144 13.56 14.39 2.63
CA GLN A 144 14.80 15.15 2.78
C GLN A 144 15.56 15.34 1.46
N LYS A 145 15.27 14.47 0.46
CA LYS A 145 15.80 14.57 -0.91
C LYS A 145 14.87 15.31 -1.87
N GLY A 146 13.77 15.89 -1.37
CA GLY A 146 12.76 16.55 -2.20
C GLY A 146 11.87 15.58 -2.99
N ILE A 147 11.88 14.29 -2.64
CA ILE A 147 11.02 13.28 -3.26
C ILE A 147 9.75 13.16 -2.43
N LEU A 148 8.60 13.48 -3.04
CA LEU A 148 7.30 13.45 -2.40
C LEU A 148 6.44 12.34 -3.02
N ILE A 149 5.68 11.67 -2.17
CA ILE A 149 4.75 10.58 -2.55
C ILE A 149 3.39 10.90 -1.95
N GLY A 150 2.33 10.70 -2.71
CA GLY A 150 0.98 10.75 -2.17
C GLY A 150 -0.01 10.07 -3.08
N THR A 151 -1.01 9.48 -2.43
CA THR A 151 -2.04 8.67 -3.06
C THR A 151 -3.42 9.20 -2.72
N HIS A 152 -4.31 9.27 -3.70
CA HIS A 152 -5.73 9.56 -3.49
C HIS A 152 -6.63 8.44 -4.03
N ILE A 153 -7.89 8.47 -3.63
CA ILE A 153 -8.93 7.58 -4.16
C ILE A 153 -9.41 8.19 -5.47
N SER A 154 -8.86 7.77 -6.60
CA SER A 154 -9.25 8.28 -7.92
C SER A 154 -10.61 7.76 -8.38
N ARG A 155 -11.05 6.61 -7.85
CA ARG A 155 -12.36 6.03 -8.10
C ARG A 155 -12.81 5.13 -6.95
N LEU A 156 -14.09 5.21 -6.60
CA LEU A 156 -14.74 4.24 -5.74
C LEU A 156 -16.07 3.84 -6.39
N SER A 157 -16.26 2.54 -6.64
CA SER A 157 -17.39 2.06 -7.45
C SER A 157 -17.45 2.83 -8.80
N ASN A 158 -18.53 3.54 -9.08
CA ASN A 158 -18.71 4.35 -10.28
C ASN A 158 -18.37 5.84 -10.08
N ILE A 159 -18.03 6.27 -8.86
CA ILE A 159 -17.74 7.66 -8.53
C ILE A 159 -16.26 7.93 -8.78
N VAL A 160 -15.96 8.99 -9.50
CA VAL A 160 -14.60 9.37 -9.92
C VAL A 160 -14.22 10.68 -9.26
N ASP A 161 -13.01 10.74 -8.72
CA ASP A 161 -12.38 11.97 -8.23
C ASP A 161 -11.68 12.69 -9.39
N ARG A 162 -11.32 13.97 -9.21
CA ARG A 162 -10.47 14.68 -10.18
C ARG A 162 -9.06 14.07 -10.21
N SER A 163 -8.38 14.22 -11.33
CA SER A 163 -6.95 13.89 -11.45
C SER A 163 -6.08 14.93 -10.74
N PHE A 164 -4.80 14.59 -10.54
CA PHE A 164 -3.79 15.56 -10.10
C PHE A 164 -3.68 16.71 -11.10
N GLU A 165 -3.64 17.96 -10.62
CA GLU A 165 -3.47 19.17 -11.41
C GLU A 165 -2.20 19.90 -11.00
N ASN A 166 -2.03 20.16 -9.71
CA ASN A 166 -0.81 20.71 -9.13
C ASN A 166 -0.24 19.70 -8.15
N TYR A 167 0.74 18.92 -8.61
CA TYR A 167 1.28 17.82 -7.81
C TYR A 167 1.74 18.25 -6.41
N GLU A 168 2.48 19.35 -6.28
CA GLU A 168 3.00 19.80 -4.97
C GLU A 168 1.85 20.15 -4.02
N ALA A 169 0.91 20.99 -4.47
CA ALA A 169 -0.23 21.39 -3.65
C ALA A 169 -1.19 20.23 -3.36
N ASP A 170 -1.43 19.36 -4.34
CA ASP A 170 -2.31 18.20 -4.18
C ASP A 170 -1.70 17.18 -3.20
N LEU A 171 -0.39 16.90 -3.29
CA LEU A 171 0.30 15.99 -2.37
C LEU A 171 0.35 16.54 -0.94
N GLU A 172 0.54 17.84 -0.77
CA GLU A 172 0.48 18.51 0.53
C GLU A 172 -0.93 18.39 1.14
N ALA A 173 -1.96 18.69 0.36
CA ALA A 173 -3.36 18.58 0.80
C ALA A 173 -3.75 17.16 1.20
N LEU A 174 -3.20 16.13 0.52
CA LEU A 174 -3.49 14.72 0.82
C LEU A 174 -2.79 14.23 2.10
N SER A 175 -1.72 14.88 2.56
CA SER A 175 -0.82 14.35 3.59
C SER A 175 -1.54 13.95 4.89
N ASP A 176 -2.52 14.76 5.31
CA ASP A 176 -3.24 14.60 6.58
C ASP A 176 -4.66 14.03 6.42
N LEU A 177 -5.11 13.84 5.17
CA LEU A 177 -6.45 13.38 4.91
C LEU A 177 -6.61 11.90 5.27
N THR A 178 -7.58 11.62 6.10
CA THR A 178 -7.97 10.28 6.50
C THR A 178 -8.87 9.59 5.46
N PHE A 179 -9.49 10.39 4.59
CA PHE A 179 -10.20 9.95 3.39
C PHE A 179 -9.64 10.75 2.21
N PRO A 180 -8.60 10.22 1.54
CA PRO A 180 -7.77 10.99 0.62
C PRO A 180 -8.47 11.14 -0.73
N VAL A 181 -9.09 12.27 -0.96
CA VAL A 181 -9.68 12.70 -2.23
C VAL A 181 -9.25 14.13 -2.53
N LEU A 182 -9.20 14.48 -3.80
CA LEU A 182 -8.81 15.80 -4.28
C LEU A 182 -10.01 16.74 -4.45
N ASP A 183 -11.22 16.17 -4.62
CA ASP A 183 -12.48 16.92 -4.66
C ASP A 183 -13.41 16.52 -3.52
N ALA A 184 -13.86 17.51 -2.76
CA ALA A 184 -14.70 17.29 -1.57
C ALA A 184 -16.08 16.72 -1.92
N ALA A 185 -16.66 17.10 -3.06
CA ALA A 185 -17.98 16.62 -3.48
C ALA A 185 -17.89 15.14 -3.87
N SER A 186 -16.88 14.75 -4.63
CA SER A 186 -16.58 13.34 -4.94
C SER A 186 -16.36 12.53 -3.66
N GLY A 187 -15.64 13.09 -2.69
CA GLY A 187 -15.40 12.45 -1.40
C GLY A 187 -16.68 12.23 -0.58
N ALA A 188 -17.61 13.16 -0.60
CA ALA A 188 -18.92 13.01 0.07
C ALA A 188 -19.74 11.88 -0.59
N ALA A 189 -19.83 11.87 -1.93
CA ALA A 189 -20.53 10.83 -2.67
C ALA A 189 -19.91 9.44 -2.47
N MET A 190 -18.56 9.33 -2.43
CA MET A 190 -17.88 8.08 -2.16
C MET A 190 -18.15 7.53 -0.75
N ARG A 191 -18.25 8.42 0.27
CA ARG A 191 -18.60 8.00 1.64
C ARG A 191 -20.05 7.49 1.71
N GLU A 192 -20.97 8.15 1.03
CA GLU A 192 -22.37 7.71 0.93
C GLU A 192 -22.47 6.33 0.26
N GLU A 193 -21.73 6.08 -0.82
CA GLU A 193 -21.68 4.77 -1.48
C GLU A 193 -21.16 3.66 -0.54
N ILE A 194 -20.14 3.94 0.29
CA ILE A 194 -19.65 3.00 1.29
C ILE A 194 -20.74 2.71 2.35
N GLU A 195 -21.44 3.74 2.82
CA GLU A 195 -22.51 3.57 3.80
C GLU A 195 -23.70 2.78 3.23
N ASN A 196 -24.04 2.99 1.95
CA ASN A 196 -25.06 2.23 1.23
C ASN A 196 -24.66 0.74 1.12
N ALA A 197 -23.43 0.44 0.66
CA ALA A 197 -22.94 -0.93 0.61
C ALA A 197 -22.93 -1.59 2.00
N ALA A 198 -22.54 -0.86 3.03
CA ALA A 198 -22.56 -1.37 4.41
C ALA A 198 -23.99 -1.72 4.88
N SER A 199 -24.99 -0.89 4.53
CA SER A 199 -26.40 -1.15 4.88
C SER A 199 -26.98 -2.37 4.15
N ASP A 200 -26.47 -2.66 2.95
CA ASP A 200 -26.82 -3.85 2.17
C ASP A 200 -26.05 -5.12 2.64
N GLY A 201 -25.19 -4.99 3.66
CA GLY A 201 -24.34 -6.08 4.14
C GLY A 201 -23.24 -6.46 3.13
N ASP A 202 -22.85 -5.55 2.26
CA ASP A 202 -21.89 -5.75 1.17
C ASP A 202 -20.64 -4.87 1.33
N SER A 203 -19.78 -4.82 0.32
CA SER A 203 -18.56 -4.04 0.30
C SER A 203 -18.27 -3.47 -1.09
N VAL A 204 -17.49 -2.39 -1.15
CA VAL A 204 -17.07 -1.74 -2.39
C VAL A 204 -15.56 -1.68 -2.52
N GLY A 205 -15.10 -1.78 -3.75
CA GLY A 205 -13.71 -1.57 -4.16
C GLY A 205 -13.53 -0.24 -4.89
N GLY A 206 -12.32 0.00 -5.36
CA GLY A 206 -12.01 1.21 -6.09
C GLY A 206 -10.59 1.24 -6.65
N ILE A 207 -10.15 2.41 -7.04
CA ILE A 207 -8.83 2.65 -7.63
C ILE A 207 -8.13 3.73 -6.80
N LEU A 208 -6.93 3.45 -6.36
CA LEU A 208 -5.97 4.41 -5.82
C LEU A 208 -5.07 4.90 -6.95
N GLU A 209 -4.86 6.22 -7.04
CA GLU A 209 -3.86 6.82 -7.92
C GLU A 209 -2.78 7.47 -7.08
N THR A 210 -1.52 7.18 -7.43
CA THR A 210 -0.33 7.66 -6.73
C THR A 210 0.51 8.52 -7.64
N ALA A 211 1.00 9.64 -7.11
CA ALA A 211 2.02 10.45 -7.74
C ALA A 211 3.30 10.45 -6.90
N VAL A 212 4.45 10.33 -7.58
CA VAL A 212 5.78 10.54 -7.01
C VAL A 212 6.45 11.66 -7.79
N ILE A 213 6.88 12.72 -7.09
CA ILE A 213 7.61 13.84 -7.69
C ILE A 213 9.01 13.96 -7.10
N GLY A 214 9.89 14.65 -7.82
CA GLY A 214 11.27 14.90 -7.37
C GLY A 214 12.22 13.72 -7.57
N ILE A 215 11.78 12.63 -8.19
CA ILE A 215 12.65 11.48 -8.47
C ILE A 215 13.70 11.85 -9.53
N PRO A 216 15.00 11.58 -9.33
CA PRO A 216 16.02 11.83 -10.34
C PRO A 216 15.80 11.02 -11.61
N THR A 217 16.18 11.58 -12.76
CA THR A 217 16.25 10.83 -14.02
C THR A 217 17.32 9.74 -13.94
N GLY A 218 17.04 8.56 -14.51
CA GLY A 218 18.03 7.48 -14.63
C GLY A 218 18.02 6.49 -13.48
N VAL A 219 16.93 6.39 -12.71
CA VAL A 219 16.70 5.38 -11.68
C VAL A 219 15.92 4.22 -12.26
N GLY A 220 16.28 3.00 -11.91
CA GLY A 220 15.72 1.76 -12.46
C GLY A 220 16.62 1.15 -13.51
N GLU A 221 16.27 -0.05 -13.93
CA GLU A 221 17.04 -0.86 -14.88
C GLU A 221 16.15 -1.26 -16.06
N PRO A 222 16.72 -1.56 -17.24
CA PRO A 222 15.98 -2.21 -18.31
C PRO A 222 15.62 -3.65 -17.90
N TRP A 223 14.56 -4.21 -18.48
CA TRP A 223 14.09 -5.58 -18.30
C TRP A 223 13.50 -5.85 -16.90
N PHE A 224 14.10 -6.75 -16.12
CA PHE A 224 13.48 -7.37 -14.95
C PHE A 224 13.35 -6.46 -13.72
N ASP A 225 14.30 -5.55 -13.53
CA ASP A 225 14.34 -4.61 -12.40
C ASP A 225 13.95 -3.19 -12.83
N SER A 226 13.06 -3.12 -13.83
CA SER A 226 12.45 -1.84 -14.22
C SER A 226 11.65 -1.25 -13.06
N VAL A 227 11.51 0.08 -13.04
CA VAL A 227 10.73 0.78 -12.00
C VAL A 227 9.33 0.20 -11.92
N GLU A 228 8.69 -0.06 -13.08
CA GLU A 228 7.34 -0.65 -13.12
C GLU A 228 7.33 -2.08 -12.55
N SER A 229 8.35 -2.90 -12.85
CA SER A 229 8.44 -4.27 -12.34
C SER A 229 8.62 -4.30 -10.84
N VAL A 230 9.53 -3.48 -10.30
CA VAL A 230 9.81 -3.42 -8.86
C VAL A 230 8.62 -2.87 -8.10
N LEU A 231 8.02 -1.75 -8.57
CA LEU A 231 6.83 -1.19 -7.95
C LEU A 231 5.64 -2.16 -8.03
N SER A 232 5.40 -2.80 -9.18
CA SER A 232 4.31 -3.79 -9.30
C SER A 232 4.50 -4.96 -8.37
N HIS A 233 5.72 -5.52 -8.26
CA HIS A 233 6.03 -6.61 -7.32
C HIS A 233 5.73 -6.19 -5.88
N ALA A 234 6.14 -4.98 -5.48
CA ALA A 234 5.87 -4.43 -4.16
C ALA A 234 4.37 -4.21 -3.92
N LEU A 235 3.68 -3.57 -4.85
CA LEU A 235 2.25 -3.24 -4.75
C LEU A 235 1.35 -4.46 -4.69
N PHE A 236 1.62 -5.51 -5.50
CA PHE A 236 0.86 -6.77 -5.43
C PHE A 236 1.07 -7.56 -4.13
N SER A 237 2.05 -7.19 -3.29
CA SER A 237 2.19 -7.76 -1.94
C SER A 237 1.13 -7.22 -0.96
N ILE A 238 0.54 -6.06 -1.23
CA ILE A 238 -0.51 -5.47 -0.40
C ILE A 238 -1.79 -6.31 -0.55
N PRO A 239 -2.40 -6.76 0.57
CA PRO A 239 -3.69 -7.45 0.51
C PRO A 239 -4.74 -6.62 -0.24
N ALA A 240 -5.54 -7.29 -1.08
CA ALA A 240 -6.61 -6.74 -1.92
C ALA A 240 -6.18 -5.99 -3.18
N ILE A 241 -4.91 -5.72 -3.44
CA ILE A 241 -4.48 -5.20 -4.74
C ILE A 241 -4.63 -6.29 -5.81
N LYS A 242 -5.32 -5.97 -6.92
CA LYS A 242 -5.64 -6.90 -8.02
C LYS A 242 -5.27 -6.38 -9.40
N GLY A 243 -4.84 -5.13 -9.50
CA GLY A 243 -4.37 -4.53 -10.74
C GLY A 243 -3.43 -3.38 -10.45
N VAL A 244 -2.47 -3.17 -11.35
CA VAL A 244 -1.53 -2.04 -11.34
C VAL A 244 -1.37 -1.57 -12.77
N GLU A 245 -1.39 -0.26 -13.01
CA GLU A 245 -1.07 0.33 -14.32
C GLU A 245 -0.30 1.63 -14.12
N PHE A 246 0.55 1.97 -15.10
CA PHE A 246 1.40 3.17 -15.09
C PHE A 246 1.01 4.13 -16.21
N GLY A 247 1.04 5.43 -15.91
CA GLY A 247 0.70 6.48 -16.88
C GLY A 247 -0.69 6.28 -17.47
N ALA A 248 -0.80 6.26 -18.80
CA ALA A 248 -2.04 5.99 -19.52
C ALA A 248 -2.54 4.53 -19.35
N GLY A 249 -1.66 3.61 -18.92
CA GLY A 249 -2.01 2.23 -18.62
C GLY A 249 -2.72 1.52 -19.77
N PHE A 250 -3.86 0.88 -19.50
CA PHE A 250 -4.63 0.18 -20.54
C PHE A 250 -5.23 1.10 -21.62
N ALA A 251 -5.28 2.43 -21.38
CA ALA A 251 -5.75 3.38 -22.40
C ALA A 251 -4.81 3.43 -23.63
N PHE A 252 -3.51 3.08 -23.47
CA PHE A 252 -2.58 2.98 -24.58
C PHE A 252 -3.08 2.08 -25.72
N ALA A 253 -3.85 1.03 -25.41
CA ALA A 253 -4.40 0.13 -26.43
C ALA A 253 -5.35 0.83 -27.42
N LYS A 254 -5.84 2.02 -27.10
CA LYS A 254 -6.75 2.83 -27.93
C LYS A 254 -6.05 4.02 -28.59
N MET A 255 -4.80 4.30 -28.23
CA MET A 255 -4.04 5.46 -28.69
C MET A 255 -3.21 5.11 -29.93
N ARG A 256 -3.02 6.11 -30.80
CA ARG A 256 -1.98 6.06 -31.83
C ARG A 256 -0.66 6.54 -31.25
N GLY A 257 0.48 6.14 -31.85
CA GLY A 257 1.80 6.56 -31.37
C GLY A 257 1.97 8.07 -31.28
N SER A 258 1.39 8.83 -32.21
CA SER A 258 1.42 10.30 -32.20
C SER A 258 0.65 10.93 -31.02
N GLU A 259 -0.32 10.22 -30.45
CA GLU A 259 -1.09 10.65 -29.29
C GLU A 259 -0.43 10.16 -27.98
N ALA A 260 0.17 8.98 -28.04
CA ALA A 260 0.78 8.31 -26.88
C ALA A 260 2.15 8.86 -26.51
N ASN A 261 2.91 9.35 -27.50
CA ASN A 261 4.29 9.81 -27.29
C ASN A 261 4.34 11.11 -26.48
N ASP A 262 5.15 11.10 -25.43
CA ASP A 262 5.43 12.27 -24.59
C ASP A 262 6.56 13.08 -25.24
N ALA A 263 6.21 14.16 -25.93
CA ALA A 263 7.19 14.96 -26.68
C ALA A 263 8.14 15.74 -25.74
N PHE A 264 9.45 15.60 -25.97
CA PHE A 264 10.46 16.29 -25.19
C PHE A 264 10.51 17.80 -25.46
N ARG A 265 10.79 18.59 -24.43
CA ARG A 265 10.99 20.04 -24.47
C ARG A 265 12.10 20.45 -23.50
N MET A 266 12.77 21.54 -23.84
CA MET A 266 13.66 22.26 -22.94
C MET A 266 12.85 23.28 -22.15
N GLN A 267 12.87 23.21 -20.82
CA GLN A 267 12.24 24.17 -19.93
C GLN A 267 13.19 24.48 -18.78
N ASN A 268 13.56 25.75 -18.63
CA ASN A 268 14.46 26.24 -17.58
C ASN A 268 15.80 25.45 -17.49
N GLY A 269 16.35 25.05 -18.63
CA GLY A 269 17.59 24.27 -18.71
C GLY A 269 17.44 22.75 -18.44
N CYS A 270 16.24 22.28 -18.16
CA CYS A 270 15.93 20.86 -17.95
C CYS A 270 15.16 20.27 -19.13
N ILE A 271 15.36 18.99 -19.38
CA ILE A 271 14.54 18.21 -20.34
C ILE A 271 13.27 17.77 -19.59
N VAL A 272 12.12 18.13 -20.16
CA VAL A 272 10.80 17.71 -19.66
C VAL A 272 9.97 17.16 -20.82
N THR A 273 8.83 16.53 -20.54
CA THR A 273 7.87 16.14 -21.57
C THR A 273 6.61 17.00 -21.51
N THR A 274 5.92 17.17 -22.64
CA THR A 274 4.70 18.00 -22.72
C THR A 274 3.47 17.28 -22.18
N THR A 275 3.50 15.96 -22.17
CA THR A 275 2.50 15.06 -21.61
C THR A 275 3.22 14.03 -20.74
N ASN A 276 2.51 13.22 -19.99
CA ASN A 276 3.09 12.19 -19.14
C ASN A 276 2.32 10.86 -19.27
N ASN A 277 2.04 10.47 -20.52
CA ASN A 277 1.34 9.22 -20.81
C ASN A 277 2.13 8.00 -20.32
N ASN A 278 3.46 8.05 -20.37
CA ASN A 278 4.33 6.98 -19.86
C ASN A 278 4.48 6.98 -18.33
N GLY A 279 3.85 7.91 -17.62
CA GLY A 279 3.87 7.95 -16.16
C GLY A 279 5.27 8.12 -15.56
N GLY A 280 6.14 8.93 -16.19
CA GLY A 280 7.49 9.24 -15.68
C GLY A 280 8.55 8.18 -15.95
N ILE A 281 8.23 7.11 -16.70
CA ILE A 281 9.11 5.95 -16.89
C ILE A 281 9.20 5.62 -18.40
N ASN A 282 10.43 5.52 -18.92
CA ASN A 282 10.68 5.09 -20.28
C ASN A 282 11.74 3.98 -20.28
N GLY A 283 11.40 2.82 -20.86
CA GLY A 283 12.32 1.68 -20.92
C GLY A 283 12.70 1.11 -19.56
N GLY A 284 11.83 1.26 -18.56
CA GLY A 284 12.08 0.80 -17.18
C GLY A 284 12.78 1.81 -16.29
N ILE A 285 13.12 2.99 -16.81
CA ILE A 285 13.98 3.98 -16.16
C ILE A 285 13.23 5.31 -16.00
N THR A 286 13.39 5.98 -14.86
CA THR A 286 12.77 7.28 -14.61
C THR A 286 13.29 8.34 -15.59
N ASN A 287 12.39 9.19 -16.08
CA ASN A 287 12.70 10.26 -17.04
C ASN A 287 12.69 11.66 -16.42
N GLY A 288 12.49 11.79 -15.10
CA GLY A 288 12.42 13.05 -14.36
C GLY A 288 11.03 13.67 -14.28
N MET A 289 10.04 13.15 -15.02
CA MET A 289 8.64 13.51 -14.86
C MET A 289 8.03 12.79 -13.65
N PRO A 290 6.88 13.24 -13.12
CA PRO A 290 6.20 12.54 -12.04
C PRO A 290 5.94 11.07 -12.39
N ILE A 291 6.27 10.15 -11.47
CA ILE A 291 5.82 8.76 -11.61
C ILE A 291 4.35 8.73 -11.23
N ILE A 292 3.52 8.26 -12.16
CA ILE A 292 2.07 8.12 -11.96
C ILE A 292 1.69 6.66 -12.18
N PHE A 293 1.02 6.08 -11.18
CA PHE A 293 0.47 4.74 -11.28
C PHE A 293 -0.86 4.62 -10.56
N ARG A 294 -1.64 3.60 -10.91
CA ARG A 294 -2.92 3.29 -10.30
C ARG A 294 -2.96 1.83 -9.83
N CYS A 295 -3.65 1.62 -8.69
CA CYS A 295 -3.87 0.31 -8.11
C CYS A 295 -5.36 0.02 -7.96
N ALA A 296 -5.83 -1.11 -8.50
CA ALA A 296 -7.18 -1.59 -8.25
C ALA A 296 -7.23 -2.34 -6.91
N VAL A 297 -8.06 -1.83 -6.00
CA VAL A 297 -8.37 -2.43 -4.70
C VAL A 297 -9.69 -3.15 -4.81
N LYS A 298 -9.71 -4.49 -4.65
CA LYS A 298 -10.95 -5.26 -4.70
C LYS A 298 -11.84 -4.99 -3.48
N PRO A 299 -13.17 -5.20 -3.58
CA PRO A 299 -14.05 -5.19 -2.42
C PRO A 299 -13.57 -6.15 -1.32
N THR A 300 -13.87 -5.84 -0.07
CA THR A 300 -13.57 -6.72 1.07
C THR A 300 -14.35 -8.03 0.93
N PRO A 301 -13.69 -9.20 0.97
CA PRO A 301 -14.39 -10.47 0.74
C PRO A 301 -15.27 -10.91 1.91
N SER A 302 -15.05 -10.36 3.09
CA SER A 302 -15.85 -10.64 4.28
C SER A 302 -17.07 -9.72 4.29
N ILE A 303 -18.20 -10.21 3.82
CA ILE A 303 -19.49 -9.50 3.74
C ILE A 303 -20.54 -10.22 4.61
N PHE A 304 -21.64 -9.53 4.96
CA PHE A 304 -22.71 -10.08 5.80
C PHE A 304 -23.79 -10.82 5.02
N GLN A 305 -23.73 -10.77 3.69
CA GLN A 305 -24.60 -11.57 2.83
C GLN A 305 -24.21 -13.04 2.90
N GLU A 306 -25.20 -13.94 2.69
CA GLU A 306 -24.94 -15.38 2.59
C GLU A 306 -24.16 -15.70 1.34
N GLN A 307 -23.14 -16.55 1.48
CA GLN A 307 -22.25 -16.95 0.39
C GLN A 307 -22.08 -18.47 0.37
N ASP A 308 -21.97 -19.02 -0.83
CA ASP A 308 -21.63 -20.42 -0.99
C ASP A 308 -20.16 -20.67 -0.61
N SER A 309 -19.91 -21.72 0.16
CA SER A 309 -18.60 -22.17 0.58
C SER A 309 -18.57 -23.70 0.73
N VAL A 310 -17.51 -24.23 1.32
CA VAL A 310 -17.34 -25.65 1.56
C VAL A 310 -16.86 -25.89 2.99
N ASP A 311 -17.27 -26.99 3.62
CA ASP A 311 -16.55 -27.54 4.76
C ASP A 311 -15.39 -28.40 4.23
N MET A 312 -14.16 -27.90 4.41
CA MET A 312 -12.94 -28.56 3.90
C MET A 312 -12.70 -29.92 4.57
N LYS A 313 -13.18 -30.10 5.81
CA LYS A 313 -13.00 -31.34 6.57
C LYS A 313 -14.06 -32.36 6.21
N ALA A 314 -15.33 -31.95 6.17
CA ALA A 314 -16.46 -32.81 5.80
C ALA A 314 -16.51 -33.08 4.28
N LYS A 315 -15.89 -32.20 3.46
CA LYS A 315 -15.91 -32.19 1.99
C LYS A 315 -17.34 -32.04 1.42
N GLU A 316 -18.07 -31.11 2.01
CA GLU A 316 -19.47 -30.84 1.66
C GLU A 316 -19.66 -29.35 1.32
N ASN A 317 -20.61 -29.04 0.44
CA ASN A 317 -21.04 -27.68 0.17
C ASN A 317 -21.83 -27.13 1.36
N VAL A 318 -21.54 -25.90 1.76
CA VAL A 318 -22.22 -25.23 2.86
C VAL A 318 -22.54 -23.79 2.49
N THR A 319 -23.53 -23.20 3.12
CA THR A 319 -23.78 -21.76 3.09
C THR A 319 -23.09 -21.12 4.27
N LEU A 320 -22.27 -20.11 4.00
CA LEU A 320 -21.54 -19.31 4.98
C LEU A 320 -22.24 -17.96 5.18
N LYS A 321 -22.56 -17.63 6.43
CA LYS A 321 -22.97 -16.30 6.84
C LYS A 321 -21.99 -15.80 7.87
N LEU A 322 -21.25 -14.75 7.50
CA LEU A 322 -20.27 -14.16 8.39
C LEU A 322 -20.95 -13.26 9.43
N SER A 323 -20.38 -13.28 10.62
CA SER A 323 -20.67 -12.33 11.70
C SER A 323 -19.36 -11.67 12.13
N GLY A 324 -19.43 -10.58 12.90
CA GLY A 324 -18.23 -9.92 13.41
C GLY A 324 -18.04 -8.52 12.85
N ARG A 325 -16.77 -8.08 12.75
CA ARG A 325 -16.40 -6.70 12.42
C ARG A 325 -15.65 -6.67 11.09
N HIS A 326 -16.33 -6.28 10.02
CA HIS A 326 -15.76 -6.21 8.68
C HIS A 326 -15.80 -4.78 8.15
N ASP A 327 -14.82 -4.44 7.29
CA ASP A 327 -14.77 -3.14 6.62
C ASP A 327 -15.66 -3.19 5.35
N PRO A 328 -16.62 -2.29 5.16
CA PRO A 328 -17.35 -2.17 3.90
C PRO A 328 -16.47 -1.63 2.76
N ALA A 329 -15.40 -0.92 3.10
CA ALA A 329 -14.37 -0.50 2.17
C ALA A 329 -13.04 -0.30 2.90
N ILE A 330 -11.94 -0.81 2.32
CA ILE A 330 -10.59 -0.66 2.89
C ILE A 330 -9.75 0.40 2.17
N ILE A 331 -10.23 0.91 1.05
CA ILE A 331 -9.44 1.70 0.11
C ILE A 331 -8.82 2.96 0.75
N HIS A 332 -9.57 3.69 1.58
CA HIS A 332 -9.08 4.90 2.26
C HIS A 332 -7.94 4.59 3.25
N ARG A 333 -7.94 3.38 3.84
CA ARG A 333 -6.89 2.90 4.72
C ARG A 333 -5.72 2.28 3.96
N ALA A 334 -5.97 1.74 2.76
CA ALA A 334 -4.95 1.14 1.92
C ALA A 334 -3.98 2.18 1.33
N ARG A 335 -4.40 3.45 1.20
CA ARG A 335 -3.56 4.49 0.58
C ARG A 335 -2.21 4.66 1.29
N VAL A 336 -2.19 4.74 2.61
CA VAL A 336 -0.94 4.91 3.37
C VAL A 336 -0.04 3.67 3.27
N VAL A 337 -0.62 2.50 3.03
CA VAL A 337 0.14 1.27 2.76
C VAL A 337 0.80 1.33 1.38
N VAL A 338 0.08 1.87 0.37
CA VAL A 338 0.63 2.11 -0.98
C VAL A 338 1.77 3.12 -0.92
N ASP A 339 1.59 4.25 -0.23
CA ASP A 339 2.66 5.25 -0.03
C ASP A 339 3.90 4.62 0.61
N SER A 340 3.70 3.81 1.64
CA SER A 340 4.77 3.16 2.41
C SER A 340 5.59 2.16 1.60
N ILE A 341 4.92 1.27 0.87
CA ILE A 341 5.63 0.26 0.05
C ILE A 341 6.31 0.92 -1.15
N THR A 342 5.69 1.97 -1.72
CA THR A 342 6.30 2.77 -2.79
C THR A 342 7.58 3.43 -2.30
N ALA A 343 7.57 4.03 -1.11
CA ALA A 343 8.77 4.64 -0.53
C ALA A 343 9.90 3.63 -0.31
N LEU A 344 9.59 2.44 0.24
CA LEU A 344 10.58 1.37 0.43
C LEU A 344 11.16 0.90 -0.89
N ALA A 345 10.32 0.70 -1.92
CA ALA A 345 10.78 0.30 -3.25
C ALA A 345 11.66 1.36 -3.91
N LEU A 346 11.29 2.64 -3.77
CA LEU A 346 12.11 3.74 -4.30
C LEU A 346 13.43 3.91 -3.54
N CYS A 347 13.46 3.71 -2.23
CA CYS A 347 14.70 3.68 -1.46
C CYS A 347 15.63 2.57 -1.96
N ASP A 348 15.13 1.39 -2.25
CA ASP A 348 15.91 0.28 -2.82
C ASP A 348 16.47 0.64 -4.19
N LEU A 349 15.65 1.15 -5.11
CA LEU A 349 16.06 1.57 -6.45
C LEU A 349 17.08 2.71 -6.43
N LEU A 350 16.90 3.70 -5.55
CA LEU A 350 17.82 4.83 -5.39
C LEU A 350 19.16 4.37 -4.78
N ALA A 351 19.11 3.49 -3.78
CA ALA A 351 20.31 2.91 -3.18
C ALA A 351 21.09 2.03 -4.18
N LEU A 352 20.39 1.30 -5.03
CA LEU A 352 21.00 0.51 -6.12
C LEU A 352 21.74 1.43 -7.10
N ARG A 353 21.14 2.57 -7.45
CA ARG A 353 21.70 3.52 -8.43
C ARG A 353 22.82 4.39 -7.87
N PHE A 354 22.66 4.92 -6.65
CA PHE A 354 23.54 5.96 -6.09
C PHE A 354 24.31 5.53 -4.83
N GLY A 355 24.07 4.30 -4.34
CA GLY A 355 24.54 3.83 -3.05
C GLY A 355 23.60 4.24 -1.91
N THR A 356 23.66 3.52 -0.79
CA THR A 356 22.77 3.73 0.36
C THR A 356 22.94 5.11 1.00
N ASP A 357 24.13 5.69 0.94
CA ASP A 357 24.42 7.04 1.48
C ASP A 357 23.62 8.16 0.79
N PHE A 358 23.06 7.91 -0.38
CA PHE A 358 22.15 8.86 -1.04
C PHE A 358 20.93 9.19 -0.17
N LEU A 359 20.48 8.25 0.65
CA LEU A 359 19.28 8.39 1.49
C LEU A 359 19.52 9.18 2.80
N LYS A 360 20.77 9.55 3.08
CA LYS A 360 21.17 10.29 4.28
C LYS A 360 20.90 11.76 4.18
#